data_910e440903109cd5e66065d34e046dd4
#
_entry.id   910e440903109cd5e66065d34e046dd4
#
_cell.length_a   1.000
_cell.length_b   1.000
_cell.length_c   1.000
_cell.angle_alpha   90.00
_cell.angle_beta   90.00
_cell.angle_gamma   90.00
#
_symmetry.space_group_name_H-M   'P 1'
#
loop_
_entity.id
_entity.type
_entity.pdbx_description
1 polymer ?
#
loop_
_entity_poly.entity_id
_entity_poly.type
_entity_poly.pdbx_seq_one_letter_code
_entity_poly.pdbx_strand_id
1 'polypeptide(L)'
;MNKYAVYHITDAPYSYPKDLNTLSVIIRTAKDDIKSCRIYYKTRYDWQNPFNIKEMKKSDTNKLFDYYKADISVERNRYRYYFELEDNNGEVEFFDERGFKKQMEKRPEAASFQYPYIAESDAYEKVNWLQEAVVYQIFVERFCDGDKSIDPEEALEWGSDVTTNSKFGGDLQGIIDKLDYLEDLGVNLIYLTPIFKSSSNHKYNTCDYYKIEPQFGTLDKAKELVLKCHERNIKIVFDAVFNHSGSDFFAFKDILKNQQKSKYTNWYFIDNYPVDINKCNYYTFADYISTMPKFNTSNEEVKQYLLNVGAYWINEVGIDGWRLDVCDEVDHCFWRDFKKKIKHSKKDAILIGEIMHESSSFLKGDQLDSIMNYPFKGAMIDFFGNRSINAEEFDDILAKNRVIYMDDINRQLWNLIGSHDTSRFLTECEEKIERMKLAIVFQFTYIGVPYIYYGDEIGLAGGEEPQSRKCMIWDSKEQNCELLEFYKKMIKIRKENKVLIYGDYKTVYCKDNIIAFIREDKDNKVLVIINNTYKKVKININKDHEYMNMLTGKFELIKDTIGIDSMSYKILKL
;
A
#
# COMPACT_ATOMS: atom_id res chain seq x y z
N MET A 1 2.84 -23.53 -28.35
CA MET A 1 2.04 -22.72 -27.41
C MET A 1 1.43 -23.60 -26.32
N ASN A 2 1.68 -23.26 -25.05
CA ASN A 2 1.06 -23.94 -23.90
C ASN A 2 -0.34 -23.34 -23.59
N LYS A 3 -1.37 -23.94 -24.14
CA LYS A 3 -2.76 -23.45 -24.02
C LYS A 3 -3.30 -23.45 -22.60
N TYR A 4 -2.80 -24.29 -21.71
CA TYR A 4 -3.23 -24.34 -20.31
C TYR A 4 -2.74 -23.14 -19.49
N ALA A 5 -1.70 -22.45 -19.96
CA ALA A 5 -1.18 -21.25 -19.31
C ALA A 5 -1.87 -19.97 -19.77
N VAL A 6 -2.57 -20.01 -20.91
CA VAL A 6 -3.30 -18.84 -21.44
C VAL A 6 -4.55 -18.61 -20.59
N TYR A 7 -4.67 -17.39 -20.08
CA TYR A 7 -5.77 -17.03 -19.20
C TYR A 7 -6.19 -15.57 -19.36
N HIS A 8 -7.49 -15.36 -19.42
CA HIS A 8 -8.12 -14.05 -19.44
C HIS A 8 -9.54 -14.15 -18.89
N ILE A 9 -10.00 -13.12 -18.18
CA ILE A 9 -11.39 -12.92 -17.76
C ILE A 9 -11.77 -11.44 -17.95
N THR A 10 -13.08 -11.18 -18.08
CA THR A 10 -13.64 -9.82 -18.21
C THR A 10 -13.87 -9.15 -16.84
N ASP A 11 -12.93 -9.28 -15.93
CA ASP A 11 -12.92 -8.67 -14.60
C ASP A 11 -11.48 -8.24 -14.24
N ALA A 12 -11.35 -7.31 -13.30
CA ALA A 12 -10.05 -6.89 -12.77
C ALA A 12 -9.28 -8.10 -12.17
N PRO A 13 -7.97 -8.16 -12.33
CA PRO A 13 -7.08 -7.20 -12.99
C PRO A 13 -6.94 -7.40 -14.51
N TYR A 14 -7.60 -8.40 -15.12
CA TYR A 14 -7.42 -8.75 -16.53
C TYR A 14 -8.18 -7.85 -17.49
N SER A 15 -9.30 -7.27 -17.03
CA SER A 15 -10.08 -6.32 -17.82
C SER A 15 -10.73 -5.30 -16.89
N TYR A 16 -10.33 -4.04 -17.01
CA TYR A 16 -10.83 -2.98 -16.13
C TYR A 16 -10.85 -1.61 -16.81
N PRO A 17 -11.80 -0.72 -16.47
CA PRO A 17 -11.80 0.66 -16.91
C PRO A 17 -10.58 1.41 -16.36
N LYS A 18 -9.74 1.93 -17.24
CA LYS A 18 -8.64 2.85 -16.87
C LYS A 18 -9.17 4.27 -16.67
N ASP A 19 -10.12 4.63 -17.49
CA ASP A 19 -10.92 5.86 -17.46
C ASP A 19 -12.27 5.61 -18.15
N LEU A 20 -13.10 6.66 -18.28
CA LEU A 20 -14.42 6.55 -18.90
C LEU A 20 -14.42 6.10 -20.37
N ASN A 21 -13.31 6.20 -21.06
CA ASN A 21 -13.20 5.94 -22.50
C ASN A 21 -12.22 4.82 -22.84
N THR A 22 -11.51 4.29 -21.86
CA THR A 22 -10.40 3.35 -22.08
C THR A 22 -10.58 2.10 -21.22
N LEU A 23 -10.60 0.95 -21.88
CA LEU A 23 -10.53 -0.37 -21.23
C LEU A 23 -9.11 -0.89 -21.30
N SER A 24 -8.52 -1.20 -20.16
CA SER A 24 -7.26 -1.93 -20.07
C SER A 24 -7.53 -3.42 -20.12
N VAL A 25 -6.83 -4.13 -21.00
CA VAL A 25 -7.02 -5.58 -21.21
C VAL A 25 -5.68 -6.28 -21.09
N ILE A 26 -5.63 -7.34 -20.28
CA ILE A 26 -4.45 -8.15 -20.01
C ILE A 26 -4.75 -9.62 -20.36
N ILE A 27 -3.80 -10.31 -20.96
CA ILE A 27 -3.83 -11.76 -21.15
C ILE A 27 -2.53 -12.36 -20.59
N ARG A 28 -2.65 -13.47 -19.87
CA ARG A 28 -1.53 -14.25 -19.35
C ARG A 28 -1.20 -15.40 -20.30
N THR A 29 0.08 -15.69 -20.47
CA THR A 29 0.58 -16.85 -21.24
C THR A 29 1.68 -17.57 -20.47
N ALA A 30 2.15 -18.72 -20.93
CA ALA A 30 3.38 -19.29 -20.37
C ALA A 30 4.57 -18.36 -20.67
N LYS A 31 5.56 -18.38 -19.78
CA LYS A 31 6.77 -17.57 -19.95
C LYS A 31 7.51 -17.95 -21.22
N ASP A 32 7.92 -16.93 -21.98
CA ASP A 32 8.71 -17.05 -23.23
C ASP A 32 8.09 -17.97 -24.31
N ASP A 33 6.77 -18.18 -24.28
CA ASP A 33 6.04 -19.10 -25.17
C ASP A 33 5.42 -18.40 -26.38
N ILE A 34 5.16 -17.10 -26.28
CA ILE A 34 4.47 -16.31 -27.30
C ILE A 34 5.42 -15.28 -27.92
N LYS A 35 5.51 -15.29 -29.26
CA LYS A 35 6.28 -14.34 -30.05
C LYS A 35 5.55 -13.00 -30.22
N SER A 36 4.23 -13.05 -30.51
CA SER A 36 3.38 -11.87 -30.62
C SER A 36 1.97 -12.12 -30.11
N CYS A 37 1.37 -11.07 -29.55
CA CYS A 37 0.00 -11.08 -29.05
C CYS A 37 -0.73 -9.85 -29.59
N ARG A 38 -1.88 -10.05 -30.23
CA ARG A 38 -2.74 -8.98 -30.75
C ARG A 38 -4.14 -9.09 -30.19
N ILE A 39 -4.75 -7.95 -29.90
CA ILE A 39 -6.15 -7.83 -29.54
C ILE A 39 -6.95 -7.28 -30.73
N TYR A 40 -8.01 -7.97 -31.07
CA TYR A 40 -9.01 -7.55 -32.03
C TYR A 40 -10.22 -7.03 -31.26
N TYR A 41 -10.62 -5.79 -31.49
CA TYR A 41 -11.66 -5.13 -30.70
C TYR A 41 -12.54 -4.19 -31.52
N LYS A 42 -13.78 -4.02 -31.10
CA LYS A 42 -14.72 -3.03 -31.65
C LYS A 42 -15.87 -2.74 -30.69
N THR A 43 -16.73 -1.79 -31.06
CA THR A 43 -17.99 -1.53 -30.37
C THR A 43 -18.88 -2.77 -30.40
N ARG A 44 -19.49 -3.13 -29.28
CA ARG A 44 -20.30 -4.34 -29.07
C ARG A 44 -21.39 -4.55 -30.13
N TYR A 45 -22.03 -3.50 -30.58
CA TYR A 45 -23.15 -3.54 -31.54
C TYR A 45 -22.77 -3.17 -32.96
N ASP A 46 -21.49 -3.06 -33.26
CA ASP A 46 -21.03 -2.87 -34.65
C ASP A 46 -20.96 -4.22 -35.38
N TRP A 47 -21.93 -4.46 -36.22
CA TRP A 47 -22.04 -5.70 -37.01
C TRP A 47 -21.46 -5.57 -38.42
N GLN A 48 -21.10 -4.36 -38.87
CA GLN A 48 -20.77 -4.05 -40.25
C GLN A 48 -19.26 -3.86 -40.47
N ASN A 49 -18.61 -3.16 -39.55
CA ASN A 49 -17.20 -2.83 -39.70
C ASN A 49 -16.28 -3.98 -39.24
N PRO A 50 -15.05 -4.08 -39.76
CA PRO A 50 -14.04 -5.01 -39.25
C PRO A 50 -13.63 -4.66 -37.82
N PHE A 51 -13.00 -5.60 -37.14
CA PHE A 51 -12.36 -5.35 -35.87
C PHE A 51 -11.14 -4.44 -36.06
N ASN A 52 -10.95 -3.51 -35.13
CA ASN A 52 -9.68 -2.82 -34.95
C ASN A 52 -8.65 -3.82 -34.40
N ILE A 53 -7.38 -3.65 -34.76
CA ILE A 53 -6.29 -4.51 -34.33
C ILE A 53 -5.28 -3.67 -33.55
N LYS A 54 -4.82 -4.18 -32.42
CA LYS A 54 -3.75 -3.55 -31.65
C LYS A 54 -2.76 -4.60 -31.14
N GLU A 55 -1.46 -4.32 -31.31
CA GLU A 55 -0.40 -5.11 -30.70
C GLU A 55 -0.43 -4.95 -29.19
N MET A 56 -0.35 -6.06 -28.47
CA MET A 56 -0.25 -6.06 -27.02
C MET A 56 1.22 -6.12 -26.59
N LYS A 57 1.58 -5.31 -25.62
CA LYS A 57 2.96 -5.27 -25.09
C LYS A 57 3.10 -6.17 -23.89
N LYS A 58 4.23 -6.86 -23.77
CA LYS A 58 4.60 -7.57 -22.54
C LYS A 58 4.75 -6.54 -21.42
N SER A 59 3.85 -6.55 -20.46
CA SER A 59 3.77 -5.58 -19.35
C SER A 59 4.48 -6.08 -18.12
N ASP A 60 4.45 -7.39 -17.87
CA ASP A 60 5.12 -8.02 -16.74
C ASP A 60 5.50 -9.47 -17.07
N THR A 61 6.40 -10.03 -16.27
CA THR A 61 6.80 -11.44 -16.34
C THR A 61 7.16 -11.94 -14.95
N ASN A 62 6.81 -13.18 -14.66
CA ASN A 62 7.25 -13.86 -13.45
C ASN A 62 7.93 -15.19 -13.82
N LYS A 63 8.20 -16.06 -12.83
CA LYS A 63 8.89 -17.33 -13.06
C LYS A 63 8.16 -18.25 -14.04
N LEU A 64 6.83 -18.20 -14.10
CA LEU A 64 5.98 -19.13 -14.86
C LEU A 64 5.26 -18.48 -16.05
N PHE A 65 4.96 -17.18 -15.98
CA PHE A 65 4.04 -16.53 -16.90
C PHE A 65 4.57 -15.20 -17.44
N ASP A 66 4.14 -14.88 -18.66
CA ASP A 66 4.19 -13.56 -19.27
C ASP A 66 2.79 -12.96 -19.29
N TYR A 67 2.72 -11.63 -19.15
CA TYR A 67 1.49 -10.86 -19.19
C TYR A 67 1.58 -9.83 -20.32
N TYR A 68 0.61 -9.87 -21.22
CA TYR A 68 0.50 -8.93 -22.33
C TYR A 68 -0.67 -7.99 -22.10
N LYS A 69 -0.45 -6.70 -22.35
CA LYS A 69 -1.42 -5.64 -22.06
C LYS A 69 -1.64 -4.73 -23.25
N ALA A 70 -2.88 -4.28 -23.41
CA ALA A 70 -3.26 -3.18 -24.30
C ALA A 70 -4.39 -2.35 -23.67
N ASP A 71 -4.31 -1.03 -23.85
CA ASP A 71 -5.41 -0.12 -23.57
C ASP A 71 -6.17 0.09 -24.88
N ILE A 72 -7.48 -0.15 -24.88
CA ILE A 72 -8.36 -0.05 -26.06
C ILE A 72 -9.49 0.95 -25.82
N SER A 73 -9.92 1.63 -26.87
CA SER A 73 -11.02 2.60 -26.81
C SER A 73 -11.98 2.39 -27.97
N VAL A 74 -13.29 2.48 -27.70
CA VAL A 74 -14.34 2.40 -28.71
C VAL A 74 -15.42 3.43 -28.43
N GLU A 75 -16.19 3.81 -29.45
CA GLU A 75 -17.33 4.68 -29.25
C GLU A 75 -18.37 4.07 -28.30
N ARG A 76 -18.93 4.89 -27.41
CA ARG A 76 -19.99 4.55 -26.46
C ARG A 76 -19.61 3.49 -25.41
N ASN A 77 -18.31 3.23 -25.21
CA ASN A 77 -17.76 2.46 -24.08
C ASN A 77 -18.37 1.06 -23.90
N ARG A 78 -18.66 0.39 -25.03
CA ARG A 78 -19.22 -0.97 -25.08
C ARG A 78 -18.32 -1.85 -25.93
N TYR A 79 -17.59 -2.76 -25.30
CA TYR A 79 -16.49 -3.47 -25.90
C TYR A 79 -16.85 -4.92 -26.20
N ARG A 80 -16.33 -5.41 -27.34
CA ARG A 80 -16.12 -6.83 -27.62
C ARG A 80 -14.73 -7.01 -28.21
N TYR A 81 -14.08 -8.12 -27.87
CA TYR A 81 -12.72 -8.38 -28.29
C TYR A 81 -12.38 -9.86 -28.23
N TYR A 82 -11.32 -10.26 -28.91
CA TYR A 82 -10.66 -11.55 -28.85
C TYR A 82 -9.17 -11.38 -29.11
N PHE A 83 -8.40 -12.44 -28.88
CA PHE A 83 -6.95 -12.40 -28.99
C PHE A 83 -6.47 -13.25 -30.15
N GLU A 84 -5.37 -12.84 -30.76
CA GLU A 84 -4.55 -13.61 -31.69
C GLU A 84 -3.19 -13.79 -31.03
N LEU A 85 -2.73 -15.05 -30.94
CA LEU A 85 -1.47 -15.45 -30.33
C LEU A 85 -0.63 -16.17 -31.36
N GLU A 86 0.58 -15.69 -31.63
CA GLU A 86 1.59 -16.34 -32.47
C GLU A 86 2.68 -16.91 -31.57
N ASP A 87 2.93 -18.21 -31.62
CA ASP A 87 3.99 -18.83 -30.85
C ASP A 87 5.37 -18.70 -31.52
N ASN A 88 6.42 -19.18 -30.84
CA ASN A 88 7.80 -19.11 -31.34
C ASN A 88 8.06 -19.96 -32.60
N ASN A 89 7.16 -20.88 -32.97
CA ASN A 89 7.23 -21.68 -34.17
C ASN A 89 6.47 -21.02 -35.36
N GLY A 90 5.79 -19.88 -35.12
CA GLY A 90 4.97 -19.17 -36.09
C GLY A 90 3.55 -19.76 -36.23
N GLU A 91 3.13 -20.65 -35.34
CA GLU A 91 1.75 -21.10 -35.30
C GLU A 91 0.86 -20.00 -34.71
N VAL A 92 -0.20 -19.64 -35.43
CA VAL A 92 -1.17 -18.63 -35.03
C VAL A 92 -2.45 -19.31 -34.55
N GLU A 93 -2.93 -18.93 -33.38
CA GLU A 93 -4.23 -19.32 -32.85
C GLU A 93 -4.99 -18.13 -32.30
N PHE A 94 -6.31 -18.20 -32.37
CA PHE A 94 -7.21 -17.22 -31.80
C PHE A 94 -7.78 -17.73 -30.48
N PHE A 95 -7.92 -16.83 -29.52
CA PHE A 95 -8.48 -17.14 -28.20
C PHE A 95 -9.65 -16.19 -27.90
N ASP A 96 -10.82 -16.78 -27.66
CA ASP A 96 -12.05 -16.08 -27.31
C ASP A 96 -12.73 -16.75 -26.09
N GLU A 97 -13.93 -16.32 -25.73
CA GLU A 97 -14.67 -16.82 -24.56
C GLU A 97 -14.96 -18.33 -24.63
N ARG A 98 -14.97 -18.93 -25.83
CA ARG A 98 -15.16 -20.37 -26.05
C ARG A 98 -13.84 -21.16 -26.11
N GLY A 99 -12.69 -20.49 -26.01
CA GLY A 99 -11.36 -21.11 -26.04
C GLY A 99 -10.62 -20.92 -27.36
N PHE A 100 -9.72 -21.85 -27.67
CA PHE A 100 -8.80 -21.75 -28.83
C PHE A 100 -9.42 -22.18 -30.14
N LYS A 101 -9.05 -21.46 -31.23
CA LYS A 101 -9.46 -21.77 -32.61
C LYS A 101 -8.31 -21.50 -33.56
N LYS A 102 -8.18 -22.35 -34.62
CA LYS A 102 -7.19 -22.11 -35.69
C LYS A 102 -7.62 -21.04 -36.68
N GLN A 103 -8.91 -20.79 -36.78
CA GLN A 103 -9.50 -19.77 -37.67
C GLN A 103 -10.68 -19.13 -36.95
N MET A 104 -10.82 -17.83 -37.12
CA MET A 104 -12.00 -17.14 -36.60
C MET A 104 -13.24 -17.51 -37.40
N GLU A 105 -14.34 -17.63 -36.70
CA GLU A 105 -15.67 -17.86 -37.28
C GLU A 105 -16.08 -16.70 -38.21
N LYS A 106 -16.98 -16.95 -39.19
CA LYS A 106 -17.56 -15.90 -40.04
C LYS A 106 -18.25 -14.78 -39.22
N ARG A 107 -18.68 -15.09 -38.00
CA ARG A 107 -19.31 -14.17 -37.05
C ARG A 107 -18.64 -14.28 -35.69
N PRO A 108 -17.43 -13.73 -35.54
CA PRO A 108 -16.66 -13.83 -34.29
C PRO A 108 -17.35 -13.13 -33.10
N GLU A 109 -18.34 -12.28 -33.40
CA GLU A 109 -19.10 -11.56 -32.36
C GLU A 109 -19.79 -12.48 -31.36
N ALA A 110 -20.22 -13.67 -31.77
CA ALA A 110 -20.95 -14.61 -30.92
C ALA A 110 -20.06 -15.25 -29.82
N ALA A 111 -18.75 -15.20 -29.99
CA ALA A 111 -17.78 -15.84 -29.10
C ALA A 111 -16.74 -14.86 -28.51
N SER A 112 -16.80 -13.58 -28.88
CA SER A 112 -15.88 -12.57 -28.33
C SER A 112 -16.09 -12.36 -26.84
N PHE A 113 -15.02 -12.12 -26.09
CA PHE A 113 -15.12 -11.52 -24.76
C PHE A 113 -15.86 -10.19 -24.83
N GLN A 114 -16.60 -9.86 -23.81
CA GLN A 114 -17.39 -8.64 -23.79
C GLN A 114 -17.21 -7.90 -22.46
N TYR A 115 -16.87 -6.61 -22.56
CA TYR A 115 -17.04 -5.65 -21.47
C TYR A 115 -18.27 -4.79 -21.84
N PRO A 116 -19.45 -5.06 -21.22
CA PRO A 116 -20.73 -4.59 -21.76
C PRO A 116 -20.87 -3.07 -21.80
N TYR A 117 -20.34 -2.38 -20.79
CA TYR A 117 -20.40 -0.93 -20.66
C TYR A 117 -19.45 -0.45 -19.56
N ILE A 118 -18.81 0.69 -19.75
CA ILE A 118 -18.10 1.40 -18.69
C ILE A 118 -19.04 2.48 -18.15
N ALA A 119 -19.57 2.29 -16.92
CA ALA A 119 -20.27 3.33 -16.20
C ALA A 119 -19.27 4.24 -15.46
N GLU A 120 -19.69 5.45 -15.11
CA GLU A 120 -18.86 6.38 -14.33
C GLU A 120 -18.45 5.78 -12.98
N SER A 121 -19.35 5.02 -12.37
CA SER A 121 -19.09 4.30 -11.12
C SER A 121 -18.09 3.15 -11.21
N ASP A 122 -17.83 2.64 -12.41
CA ASP A 122 -16.93 1.50 -12.63
C ASP A 122 -15.50 1.94 -12.92
N ALA A 123 -15.31 3.21 -13.33
CA ALA A 123 -13.99 3.78 -13.52
C ALA A 123 -13.35 4.04 -12.16
N TYR A 124 -12.15 3.47 -11.96
CA TYR A 124 -11.40 3.72 -10.73
C TYR A 124 -11.05 5.20 -10.60
N GLU A 125 -11.58 5.83 -9.54
CA GLU A 125 -11.29 7.22 -9.25
C GLU A 125 -10.01 7.33 -8.43
N LYS A 126 -8.89 7.49 -9.13
CA LYS A 126 -7.59 7.63 -8.47
C LYS A 126 -7.47 8.94 -7.71
N VAL A 127 -6.82 8.87 -6.57
CA VAL A 127 -6.45 10.06 -5.78
C VAL A 127 -5.02 10.47 -6.16
N ASN A 128 -4.90 11.49 -7.00
CA ASN A 128 -3.62 11.88 -7.62
C ASN A 128 -2.53 12.21 -6.59
N TRP A 129 -2.87 12.92 -5.50
CA TRP A 129 -1.90 13.30 -4.49
C TRP A 129 -1.31 12.09 -3.75
N LEU A 130 -2.04 10.96 -3.67
CA LEU A 130 -1.58 9.77 -2.97
C LEU A 130 -0.36 9.13 -3.64
N GLN A 131 -0.29 9.12 -4.98
CA GLN A 131 0.87 8.58 -5.70
C GLN A 131 2.15 9.38 -5.46
N GLU A 132 2.01 10.68 -5.14
CA GLU A 132 3.12 11.59 -4.82
C GLU A 132 3.48 11.62 -3.33
N ALA A 133 2.75 10.85 -2.51
CA ALA A 133 2.98 10.84 -1.08
C ALA A 133 4.30 10.16 -0.68
N VAL A 134 4.83 10.63 0.44
CA VAL A 134 5.81 9.94 1.28
C VAL A 134 5.16 9.85 2.66
N VAL A 135 4.79 8.65 3.03
CA VAL A 135 4.05 8.39 4.27
C VAL A 135 5.01 8.32 5.45
N TYR A 136 4.64 8.94 6.56
CA TYR A 136 5.33 8.81 7.82
C TYR A 136 4.35 8.39 8.90
N GLN A 137 4.53 7.19 9.45
CA GLN A 137 3.72 6.67 10.53
C GLN A 137 4.21 7.15 11.89
N ILE A 138 3.30 7.66 12.70
CA ILE A 138 3.57 8.08 14.07
C ILE A 138 2.79 7.20 15.04
N PHE A 139 3.50 6.56 15.98
CA PHE A 139 2.90 6.01 17.20
C PHE A 139 2.87 7.14 18.23
N VAL A 140 1.70 7.75 18.40
CA VAL A 140 1.55 9.05 19.08
C VAL A 140 2.20 9.07 20.46
N GLU A 141 1.93 8.07 21.27
CA GLU A 141 2.39 7.92 22.65
C GLU A 141 3.93 7.84 22.80
N ARG A 142 4.66 7.59 21.66
CA ARG A 142 6.11 7.36 21.63
C ARG A 142 6.87 8.35 20.75
N PHE A 143 6.18 9.33 20.18
CA PHE A 143 6.81 10.22 19.20
C PHE A 143 7.43 11.46 19.87
N CYS A 144 6.65 12.24 20.59
CA CYS A 144 7.14 13.42 21.32
C CYS A 144 6.14 13.81 22.41
N ASP A 145 6.63 14.01 23.63
CA ASP A 145 5.92 14.62 24.76
C ASP A 145 5.99 16.15 24.58
N GLY A 146 4.86 16.77 24.26
CA GLY A 146 4.76 18.20 24.01
C GLY A 146 4.05 18.97 25.11
N ASP A 147 3.11 18.36 25.81
CA ASP A 147 2.35 18.98 26.90
C ASP A 147 2.34 18.10 28.15
N LYS A 148 3.34 18.26 28.98
CA LYS A 148 3.50 17.51 30.23
C LYS A 148 2.34 17.67 31.22
N SER A 149 1.47 18.66 31.04
CA SER A 149 0.33 18.88 31.94
C SER A 149 -0.78 17.83 31.75
N ILE A 150 -0.76 17.08 30.66
CA ILE A 150 -1.75 16.02 30.34
C ILE A 150 -1.15 14.61 30.43
N ASP A 151 0.11 14.49 30.88
CA ASP A 151 0.76 13.20 31.06
C ASP A 151 -0.03 12.31 32.03
N PRO A 152 -0.05 10.99 31.77
CA PRO A 152 -0.58 10.04 32.74
C PRO A 152 0.27 10.03 34.01
N GLU A 153 -0.35 9.85 35.18
CA GLU A 153 0.35 9.79 36.46
C GLU A 153 1.47 8.73 36.51
N GLU A 154 1.31 7.65 35.74
CA GLU A 154 2.26 6.56 35.57
C GLU A 154 3.24 6.74 34.38
N ALA A 155 3.38 7.93 33.83
CA ALA A 155 4.32 8.18 32.76
C ALA A 155 5.77 7.90 33.20
N LEU A 156 6.48 7.15 32.37
CA LEU A 156 7.90 6.83 32.57
C LEU A 156 8.77 7.94 31.98
N GLU A 157 10.01 7.99 32.42
CA GLU A 157 11.02 8.87 31.81
C GLU A 157 11.18 8.55 30.34
N TRP A 158 11.17 9.59 29.50
CA TRP A 158 11.28 9.46 28.04
C TRP A 158 12.54 8.68 27.62
N GLY A 159 12.35 7.62 26.85
CA GLY A 159 13.45 6.78 26.36
C GLY A 159 13.87 5.64 27.30
N SER A 160 13.22 5.49 28.48
CA SER A 160 13.46 4.31 29.32
C SER A 160 12.92 3.03 28.68
N ASP A 161 13.24 1.88 29.27
CA ASP A 161 12.87 0.55 28.74
C ASP A 161 11.35 0.40 28.55
N VAL A 162 10.99 -0.16 27.40
CA VAL A 162 9.59 -0.34 27.01
C VAL A 162 9.03 -1.69 27.44
N THR A 163 7.80 -1.66 27.96
CA THR A 163 6.94 -2.82 28.17
C THR A 163 5.64 -2.65 27.39
N THR A 164 4.81 -3.69 27.31
CA THR A 164 3.50 -3.61 26.67
C THR A 164 2.57 -2.55 27.27
N ASN A 165 2.76 -2.20 28.55
CA ASN A 165 1.92 -1.25 29.29
C ASN A 165 2.59 0.11 29.54
N SER A 166 3.85 0.30 29.16
CA SER A 166 4.58 1.56 29.38
C SER A 166 3.87 2.74 28.73
N LYS A 167 3.84 3.88 29.43
CA LYS A 167 3.34 5.16 28.93
C LYS A 167 4.45 6.21 29.09
N PHE A 168 4.60 7.10 28.10
CA PHE A 168 5.68 8.09 28.04
C PHE A 168 5.19 9.52 27.80
N GLY A 169 3.89 9.72 27.62
CA GLY A 169 3.32 11.07 27.50
C GLY A 169 3.39 11.68 26.11
N GLY A 170 3.74 10.92 25.06
CA GLY A 170 3.67 11.45 23.69
C GLY A 170 2.24 11.86 23.32
N ASP A 171 2.07 13.01 22.64
CA ASP A 171 0.80 13.67 22.43
C ASP A 171 0.70 14.45 21.09
N LEU A 172 -0.46 15.06 20.82
CA LEU A 172 -0.69 15.84 19.59
C LEU A 172 0.11 17.16 19.60
N GLN A 173 0.41 17.75 20.76
CA GLN A 173 1.25 18.94 20.85
C GLN A 173 2.69 18.60 20.43
N GLY A 174 3.22 17.47 20.88
CA GLY A 174 4.55 17.01 20.50
C GLY A 174 4.67 16.76 18.99
N ILE A 175 3.60 16.27 18.34
CA ILE A 175 3.59 16.16 16.87
C ILE A 175 3.64 17.56 16.23
N ILE A 176 2.84 18.50 16.73
CA ILE A 176 2.82 19.90 16.25
C ILE A 176 4.23 20.52 16.36
N ASP A 177 4.90 20.31 17.48
CA ASP A 177 6.25 20.86 17.74
C ASP A 177 7.32 20.26 16.81
N LYS A 178 7.04 19.11 16.21
CA LYS A 178 7.95 18.40 15.30
C LYS A 178 7.55 18.48 13.82
N LEU A 179 6.57 19.28 13.46
CA LEU A 179 6.17 19.43 12.04
C LEU A 179 7.29 19.98 11.17
N ASP A 180 8.11 20.88 11.68
CA ASP A 180 9.26 21.41 10.93
C ASP A 180 10.31 20.32 10.63
N TYR A 181 10.51 19.38 11.54
CA TYR A 181 11.36 18.21 11.30
C TYR A 181 10.78 17.31 10.19
N LEU A 182 9.48 17.07 10.20
CA LEU A 182 8.81 16.23 9.19
C LEU A 182 8.80 16.90 7.81
N GLU A 183 8.64 18.23 7.77
CA GLU A 183 8.74 19.03 6.55
C GLU A 183 10.17 18.99 5.98
N ASP A 184 11.20 19.19 6.82
CA ASP A 184 12.61 19.11 6.43
C ASP A 184 13.02 17.72 5.98
N LEU A 185 12.48 16.65 6.59
CA LEU A 185 12.64 15.29 6.12
C LEU A 185 12.04 15.10 4.71
N GLY A 186 11.03 15.90 4.38
CA GLY A 186 10.32 15.85 3.10
C GLY A 186 9.08 14.98 3.12
N VAL A 187 8.53 14.64 4.27
CA VAL A 187 7.24 13.95 4.43
C VAL A 187 6.10 14.86 3.96
N ASN A 188 5.09 14.28 3.34
CA ASN A 188 3.87 15.00 2.93
C ASN A 188 2.58 14.25 3.23
N LEU A 189 2.66 13.12 3.96
CA LEU A 189 1.52 12.39 4.49
C LEU A 189 1.88 11.79 5.85
N ILE A 190 1.16 12.19 6.89
CA ILE A 190 1.28 11.62 8.24
C ILE A 190 0.14 10.62 8.45
N TYR A 191 0.47 9.44 8.95
CA TYR A 191 -0.48 8.48 9.48
C TYR A 191 -0.29 8.35 10.99
N LEU A 192 -1.34 8.61 11.76
CA LEU A 192 -1.37 8.44 13.21
C LEU A 192 -1.99 7.10 13.59
N THR A 193 -1.34 6.33 14.47
CA THR A 193 -2.02 5.23 15.18
C THR A 193 -3.20 5.77 15.98
N PRO A 194 -4.15 4.92 16.46
CA PRO A 194 -5.39 5.40 17.05
C PRO A 194 -5.20 6.47 18.12
N ILE A 195 -6.03 7.52 18.05
CA ILE A 195 -5.98 8.67 18.98
C ILE A 195 -7.25 8.84 19.79
N PHE A 196 -8.22 7.95 19.62
CA PHE A 196 -9.50 8.04 20.33
C PHE A 196 -9.41 7.50 21.74
N LYS A 197 -10.36 7.92 22.59
CA LYS A 197 -10.40 7.53 23.98
C LYS A 197 -10.36 6.02 24.15
N SER A 198 -9.38 5.54 24.96
CA SER A 198 -9.10 4.14 25.18
C SER A 198 -8.31 3.94 26.47
N SER A 199 -8.37 2.76 27.07
CA SER A 199 -7.65 2.44 28.31
C SER A 199 -6.20 2.00 28.07
N SER A 200 -5.84 1.52 26.88
CA SER A 200 -4.47 1.09 26.55
C SER A 200 -3.58 2.24 26.07
N ASN A 201 -2.26 2.02 26.06
CA ASN A 201 -1.30 2.96 25.47
C ASN A 201 -1.40 3.00 23.92
N HIS A 202 -1.71 1.87 23.27
CA HIS A 202 -1.83 1.74 21.81
C HIS A 202 -3.19 2.22 21.24
N LYS A 203 -4.22 2.37 22.08
CA LYS A 203 -5.58 2.88 21.76
C LYS A 203 -6.43 2.02 20.81
N TYR A 204 -6.01 0.82 20.42
CA TYR A 204 -6.81 -0.07 19.57
C TYR A 204 -8.08 -0.60 20.25
N ASN A 205 -8.18 -0.60 21.57
CA ASN A 205 -9.42 -0.91 22.29
C ASN A 205 -10.26 0.36 22.54
N THR A 206 -10.68 1.02 21.47
CA THR A 206 -11.42 2.29 21.49
C THR A 206 -12.73 2.19 22.27
N CYS A 207 -12.94 3.09 23.22
CA CYS A 207 -14.17 3.14 24.03
C CYS A 207 -15.07 4.36 23.75
N ASP A 208 -14.58 5.37 23.05
CA ASP A 208 -15.39 6.51 22.57
C ASP A 208 -14.79 7.07 21.27
N TYR A 209 -15.43 6.80 20.13
CA TYR A 209 -14.96 7.19 18.80
C TYR A 209 -15.13 8.69 18.48
N TYR A 210 -15.84 9.45 19.33
CA TYR A 210 -16.04 10.88 19.15
C TYR A 210 -15.17 11.74 20.07
N LYS A 211 -14.31 11.11 20.88
CA LYS A 211 -13.42 11.81 21.81
C LYS A 211 -11.98 11.44 21.55
N ILE A 212 -11.14 12.46 21.52
CA ILE A 212 -9.69 12.29 21.62
C ILE A 212 -9.34 11.71 23.00
N GLU A 213 -8.33 10.86 23.07
CA GLU A 213 -7.73 10.43 24.34
C GLU A 213 -7.24 11.64 25.11
N PRO A 214 -7.66 11.87 26.37
CA PRO A 214 -7.24 13.06 27.13
C PRO A 214 -5.73 13.22 27.26
N GLN A 215 -4.97 12.11 27.30
CA GLN A 215 -3.50 12.11 27.33
C GLN A 215 -2.88 12.57 26.00
N PHE A 216 -3.64 12.61 24.91
CA PHE A 216 -3.20 13.10 23.61
C PHE A 216 -3.65 14.52 23.34
N GLY A 217 -4.62 15.04 24.10
CA GLY A 217 -5.13 16.39 23.97
C GLY A 217 -6.65 16.46 23.78
N THR A 218 -7.08 17.48 23.07
CA THR A 218 -8.50 17.80 22.86
C THR A 218 -8.90 17.76 21.38
N LEU A 219 -10.21 17.86 21.10
CA LEU A 219 -10.69 18.03 19.74
C LEU A 219 -10.09 19.28 19.05
N ASP A 220 -9.97 20.39 19.80
CA ASP A 220 -9.39 21.62 19.26
C ASP A 220 -7.89 21.45 18.94
N LYS A 221 -7.17 20.65 19.76
CA LYS A 221 -5.78 20.30 19.49
C LYS A 221 -5.65 19.43 18.22
N ALA A 222 -6.56 18.50 18.00
CA ALA A 222 -6.60 17.72 16.77
C ALA A 222 -6.88 18.62 15.53
N LYS A 223 -7.80 19.58 15.64
CA LYS A 223 -8.06 20.59 14.59
C LYS A 223 -6.83 21.46 14.33
N GLU A 224 -6.14 21.89 15.38
CA GLU A 224 -4.87 22.66 15.27
C GLU A 224 -3.80 21.86 14.52
N LEU A 225 -3.60 20.58 14.87
CA LEU A 225 -2.65 19.71 14.21
C LEU A 225 -2.95 19.61 12.71
N VAL A 226 -4.20 19.31 12.35
CA VAL A 226 -4.61 19.18 10.94
C VAL A 226 -4.39 20.47 10.18
N LEU A 227 -4.76 21.62 10.76
CA LEU A 227 -4.54 22.94 10.14
C LEU A 227 -3.05 23.18 9.89
N LYS A 228 -2.19 22.96 10.90
CA LYS A 228 -0.74 23.16 10.79
C LYS A 228 -0.07 22.19 9.81
N CYS A 229 -0.58 20.97 9.67
CA CYS A 229 -0.16 20.04 8.64
C CYS A 229 -0.50 20.59 7.24
N HIS A 230 -1.74 21.05 7.05
CA HIS A 230 -2.18 21.59 5.76
C HIS A 230 -1.44 22.88 5.35
N GLU A 231 -1.09 23.74 6.30
CA GLU A 231 -0.24 24.94 6.06
C GLU A 231 1.13 24.58 5.48
N ARG A 232 1.64 23.36 5.76
CA ARG A 232 2.89 22.80 5.25
C ARG A 232 2.72 21.87 4.05
N ASN A 233 1.50 21.79 3.47
CA ASN A 233 1.14 20.81 2.43
C ASN A 233 1.36 19.35 2.86
N ILE A 234 1.23 19.06 4.14
CA ILE A 234 1.26 17.71 4.70
C ILE A 234 -0.19 17.25 4.90
N LYS A 235 -0.54 16.12 4.29
CA LYS A 235 -1.80 15.42 4.49
C LYS A 235 -1.77 14.62 5.79
N ILE A 236 -2.96 14.33 6.37
CA ILE A 236 -3.04 13.57 7.62
C ILE A 236 -4.17 12.55 7.59
N VAL A 237 -3.85 11.34 8.00
CA VAL A 237 -4.74 10.17 8.05
C VAL A 237 -4.80 9.65 9.48
N PHE A 238 -6.02 9.41 9.98
CA PHE A 238 -6.25 8.79 11.27
C PHE A 238 -6.52 7.29 11.14
N ASP A 239 -6.39 6.57 12.24
CA ASP A 239 -6.67 5.14 12.33
C ASP A 239 -8.13 4.90 12.74
N ALA A 240 -8.83 4.02 12.03
CA ALA A 240 -10.21 3.63 12.29
C ALA A 240 -10.28 2.16 12.71
N VAL A 241 -10.50 1.92 13.99
CA VAL A 241 -10.69 0.59 14.57
C VAL A 241 -12.17 0.23 14.50
N PHE A 242 -12.62 -0.33 13.37
CA PHE A 242 -14.03 -0.63 13.11
C PHE A 242 -14.36 -2.13 13.11
N ASN A 243 -13.36 -3.00 13.19
CA ASN A 243 -13.55 -4.42 13.38
C ASN A 243 -14.07 -4.75 14.79
N HIS A 244 -13.65 -4.01 15.80
CA HIS A 244 -13.97 -4.24 17.21
C HIS A 244 -14.04 -2.92 17.98
N SER A 245 -14.58 -2.95 19.20
CA SER A 245 -14.49 -1.85 20.16
C SER A 245 -13.65 -2.27 21.36
N GLY A 246 -13.37 -1.34 22.26
CA GLY A 246 -12.97 -1.69 23.61
C GLY A 246 -14.13 -2.29 24.41
N SER A 247 -13.84 -3.14 25.39
CA SER A 247 -14.85 -3.66 26.33
C SER A 247 -15.51 -2.56 27.17
N ASP A 248 -14.86 -1.40 27.28
CA ASP A 248 -15.38 -0.20 27.93
C ASP A 248 -16.28 0.67 27.03
N PHE A 249 -16.49 0.30 25.78
CA PHE A 249 -17.41 0.98 24.89
C PHE A 249 -18.86 0.87 25.40
N PHE A 250 -19.62 1.95 25.28
CA PHE A 250 -20.94 2.06 25.93
C PHE A 250 -21.89 0.89 25.63
N ALA A 251 -21.89 0.38 24.39
CA ALA A 251 -22.79 -0.70 23.99
C ALA A 251 -22.39 -2.04 24.64
N PHE A 252 -21.09 -2.34 24.70
CA PHE A 252 -20.61 -3.58 25.32
C PHE A 252 -20.74 -3.55 26.84
N LYS A 253 -20.49 -2.38 27.47
CA LYS A 253 -20.78 -2.18 28.92
C LYS A 253 -22.25 -2.41 29.26
N ASP A 254 -23.15 -1.96 28.40
CA ASP A 254 -24.58 -2.22 28.60
C ASP A 254 -24.90 -3.71 28.53
N ILE A 255 -24.26 -4.47 27.60
CA ILE A 255 -24.39 -5.92 27.50
C ILE A 255 -23.88 -6.61 28.77
N LEU A 256 -22.68 -6.25 29.25
CA LEU A 256 -22.13 -6.82 30.48
C LEU A 256 -23.05 -6.60 31.69
N LYS A 257 -23.68 -5.44 31.77
CA LYS A 257 -24.61 -5.08 32.85
C LYS A 257 -25.98 -5.70 32.74
N ASN A 258 -26.61 -5.62 31.56
CA ASN A 258 -28.00 -5.97 31.32
C ASN A 258 -28.20 -7.33 30.64
N GLN A 259 -27.11 -7.94 30.21
CA GLN A 259 -27.09 -9.27 29.59
C GLN A 259 -28.07 -9.34 28.39
N GLN A 260 -28.88 -10.37 28.28
CA GLN A 260 -29.91 -10.56 27.23
C GLN A 260 -30.93 -9.41 27.13
N LYS A 261 -31.04 -8.55 28.17
CA LYS A 261 -31.97 -7.41 28.17
C LYS A 261 -31.36 -6.15 27.55
N SER A 262 -30.08 -6.19 27.21
CA SER A 262 -29.43 -5.09 26.52
C SER A 262 -30.03 -4.92 25.11
N LYS A 263 -30.24 -3.69 24.68
CA LYS A 263 -30.65 -3.41 23.30
C LYS A 263 -29.52 -3.55 22.30
N TYR A 264 -28.28 -3.69 22.75
CA TYR A 264 -27.07 -3.78 21.93
C TYR A 264 -26.60 -5.21 21.69
N THR A 265 -27.35 -6.25 22.11
CA THR A 265 -26.94 -7.65 21.96
C THR A 265 -26.59 -8.02 20.52
N ASN A 266 -27.27 -7.46 19.51
CA ASN A 266 -27.02 -7.71 18.09
C ASN A 266 -25.88 -6.86 17.50
N TRP A 267 -25.25 -5.98 18.31
CA TRP A 267 -24.08 -5.21 17.89
C TRP A 267 -22.81 -6.03 17.90
N TYR A 268 -22.82 -7.17 18.58
CA TYR A 268 -21.69 -8.09 18.76
C TYR A 268 -22.11 -9.52 18.48
N PHE A 269 -21.13 -10.40 18.32
CA PHE A 269 -21.35 -11.84 18.17
C PHE A 269 -21.16 -12.50 19.54
N ILE A 270 -22.27 -12.90 20.19
CA ILE A 270 -22.29 -13.48 21.54
C ILE A 270 -22.63 -14.96 21.44
N ASP A 271 -21.78 -15.83 21.96
CA ASP A 271 -21.98 -17.29 21.93
C ASP A 271 -23.04 -17.75 22.93
N ASN A 272 -22.98 -17.25 24.14
CA ASN A 272 -23.92 -17.61 25.20
C ASN A 272 -23.97 -16.57 26.33
N TYR A 273 -24.96 -16.71 27.20
CA TYR A 273 -25.18 -15.84 28.35
C TYR A 273 -25.03 -16.62 29.66
N PRO A 274 -24.59 -16.01 30.78
CA PRO A 274 -24.22 -14.59 30.85
C PRO A 274 -22.90 -14.30 30.11
N VAL A 275 -22.83 -13.13 29.46
CA VAL A 275 -21.58 -12.62 28.86
C VAL A 275 -20.58 -12.35 29.99
N ASP A 276 -19.40 -12.94 29.87
CA ASP A 276 -18.35 -12.90 30.90
C ASP A 276 -16.98 -12.62 30.23
N ILE A 277 -16.39 -11.50 30.58
CA ILE A 277 -15.09 -11.07 30.04
C ILE A 277 -13.96 -12.08 30.34
N ASN A 278 -14.04 -12.76 31.48
CA ASN A 278 -13.03 -13.74 31.88
C ASN A 278 -13.16 -15.06 31.11
N LYS A 279 -14.34 -15.37 30.60
CA LYS A 279 -14.61 -16.57 29.80
C LYS A 279 -14.47 -16.30 28.30
N CYS A 280 -14.48 -15.04 27.90
CA CYS A 280 -14.42 -14.61 26.51
C CYS A 280 -15.46 -15.36 25.64
N ASN A 281 -16.74 -15.42 26.08
CA ASN A 281 -17.82 -16.16 25.42
C ASN A 281 -18.56 -15.30 24.40
N TYR A 282 -17.79 -14.59 23.57
CA TYR A 282 -18.18 -13.74 22.46
C TYR A 282 -17.00 -13.59 21.49
N TYR A 283 -17.26 -13.21 20.25
CA TYR A 283 -16.20 -12.98 19.27
C TYR A 283 -15.36 -11.76 19.63
N THR A 284 -14.07 -11.88 19.45
CA THR A 284 -13.10 -10.82 19.74
C THR A 284 -12.09 -10.67 18.61
N PHE A 285 -11.32 -9.60 18.62
CA PHE A 285 -10.09 -9.54 17.86
C PHE A 285 -9.17 -10.71 18.24
N ALA A 286 -8.64 -11.40 17.22
CA ALA A 286 -7.74 -12.55 17.35
C ALA A 286 -8.27 -13.71 18.21
N ASP A 287 -9.59 -13.83 18.39
CA ASP A 287 -10.31 -14.89 19.13
C ASP A 287 -10.00 -15.04 20.63
N TYR A 288 -9.07 -14.26 21.18
CA TYR A 288 -8.66 -14.39 22.59
C TYR A 288 -8.48 -13.05 23.33
N ILE A 289 -8.60 -11.92 22.65
CA ILE A 289 -8.43 -10.60 23.28
C ILE A 289 -9.76 -10.12 23.87
N SER A 290 -10.11 -10.59 25.06
CA SER A 290 -11.41 -10.32 25.68
C SER A 290 -11.77 -8.83 25.84
N THR A 291 -10.77 -7.95 25.83
CA THR A 291 -10.98 -6.50 25.90
C THR A 291 -11.32 -5.84 24.56
N MET A 292 -11.38 -6.63 23.45
CA MET A 292 -11.64 -6.15 22.09
C MET A 292 -12.80 -6.92 21.43
N PRO A 293 -14.07 -6.77 21.93
CA PRO A 293 -15.23 -7.46 21.36
C PRO A 293 -15.49 -7.04 19.91
N LYS A 294 -15.72 -8.05 19.03
CA LYS A 294 -15.92 -7.87 17.59
C LYS A 294 -17.30 -7.28 17.30
N PHE A 295 -17.34 -6.20 16.54
CA PHE A 295 -18.58 -5.63 16.02
C PHE A 295 -19.24 -6.52 14.96
N ASN A 296 -20.56 -6.57 14.99
CA ASN A 296 -21.38 -7.06 13.90
C ASN A 296 -21.67 -5.91 12.92
N THR A 297 -20.76 -5.67 11.98
CA THR A 297 -20.86 -4.58 11.00
C THR A 297 -21.99 -4.78 9.98
N SER A 298 -22.56 -6.00 9.88
CA SER A 298 -23.79 -6.27 9.11
C SER A 298 -25.04 -5.76 9.82
N ASN A 299 -24.99 -5.43 11.11
CA ASN A 299 -26.07 -4.79 11.82
C ASN A 299 -26.18 -3.31 11.38
N GLU A 300 -27.38 -2.88 10.97
CA GLU A 300 -27.58 -1.55 10.41
C GLU A 300 -27.29 -0.42 11.41
N GLU A 301 -27.59 -0.61 12.71
CA GLU A 301 -27.30 0.41 13.74
C GLU A 301 -25.79 0.57 13.94
N VAL A 302 -25.03 -0.54 13.98
CA VAL A 302 -23.56 -0.53 14.05
C VAL A 302 -22.99 0.16 12.81
N LYS A 303 -23.45 -0.25 11.63
CA LYS A 303 -23.03 0.32 10.36
C LYS A 303 -23.24 1.84 10.36
N GLN A 304 -24.43 2.31 10.63
CA GLN A 304 -24.75 3.75 10.64
C GLN A 304 -23.93 4.52 11.69
N TYR A 305 -23.72 3.94 12.87
CA TYR A 305 -22.87 4.53 13.89
C TYR A 305 -21.45 4.75 13.37
N LEU A 306 -20.80 3.72 12.83
CA LEU A 306 -19.41 3.79 12.35
C LEU A 306 -19.28 4.65 11.09
N LEU A 307 -20.25 4.62 10.17
CA LEU A 307 -20.30 5.53 9.01
C LEU A 307 -20.33 7.00 9.44
N ASN A 308 -21.10 7.31 10.49
CA ASN A 308 -21.20 8.67 11.03
C ASN A 308 -19.92 9.08 11.76
N VAL A 309 -19.25 8.17 12.47
CA VAL A 309 -17.92 8.40 13.04
C VAL A 309 -16.93 8.78 11.94
N GLY A 310 -16.87 7.99 10.88
CA GLY A 310 -15.95 8.26 9.77
C GLY A 310 -16.19 9.64 9.13
N ALA A 311 -17.44 9.98 8.87
CA ALA A 311 -17.80 11.28 8.30
C ALA A 311 -17.56 12.46 9.27
N TYR A 312 -17.76 12.26 10.57
CA TYR A 312 -17.54 13.29 11.59
C TYR A 312 -16.12 13.85 11.56
N TRP A 313 -15.11 13.00 11.62
CA TRP A 313 -13.72 13.43 11.64
C TRP A 313 -13.26 14.09 10.34
N ILE A 314 -13.80 13.64 9.19
CA ILE A 314 -13.59 14.31 7.90
C ILE A 314 -14.19 15.73 7.91
N ASN A 315 -15.42 15.88 8.40
CA ASN A 315 -16.14 17.16 8.32
C ASN A 315 -15.72 18.14 9.42
N GLU A 316 -15.54 17.67 10.66
CA GLU A 316 -15.29 18.53 11.82
C GLU A 316 -13.80 18.85 12.02
N VAL A 317 -12.92 17.93 11.66
CA VAL A 317 -11.48 18.07 11.89
C VAL A 317 -10.71 18.30 10.58
N GLY A 318 -11.24 17.80 9.45
CA GLY A 318 -10.67 18.04 8.14
C GLY A 318 -9.57 17.06 7.74
N ILE A 319 -9.52 15.87 8.36
CA ILE A 319 -8.51 14.85 8.00
C ILE A 319 -8.63 14.46 6.52
N ASP A 320 -7.55 13.89 5.96
CA ASP A 320 -7.46 13.57 4.54
C ASP A 320 -7.78 12.10 4.23
N GLY A 321 -8.13 11.32 5.24
CA GLY A 321 -8.53 9.93 5.05
C GLY A 321 -8.39 9.07 6.30
N TRP A 322 -8.54 7.78 6.08
CA TRP A 322 -8.53 6.75 7.11
C TRP A 322 -7.59 5.61 6.77
N ARG A 323 -6.80 5.16 7.73
CA ARG A 323 -6.26 3.81 7.75
C ARG A 323 -7.25 2.93 8.51
N LEU A 324 -7.58 1.77 7.98
CA LEU A 324 -8.66 0.90 8.43
C LEU A 324 -8.04 -0.36 9.03
N ASP A 325 -8.11 -0.44 10.36
CA ASP A 325 -7.57 -1.53 11.16
C ASP A 325 -8.31 -2.84 10.91
N VAL A 326 -7.57 -3.97 10.76
CA VAL A 326 -8.12 -5.32 10.55
C VAL A 326 -9.27 -5.31 9.52
N CYS A 327 -9.08 -4.61 8.41
CA CYS A 327 -10.19 -4.32 7.51
C CYS A 327 -10.69 -5.54 6.71
N ASP A 328 -9.91 -6.59 6.61
CA ASP A 328 -10.26 -7.86 5.96
C ASP A 328 -11.26 -8.70 6.76
N GLU A 329 -11.42 -8.42 8.07
CA GLU A 329 -12.44 -9.04 8.91
C GLU A 329 -13.76 -8.25 8.97
N VAL A 330 -13.87 -7.13 8.26
CA VAL A 330 -15.10 -6.33 8.14
C VAL A 330 -15.73 -6.59 6.78
N ASP A 331 -17.06 -6.67 6.72
CA ASP A 331 -17.77 -7.07 5.51
C ASP A 331 -17.64 -6.06 4.36
N HIS A 332 -17.60 -6.59 3.12
CA HIS A 332 -17.44 -5.79 1.91
C HIS A 332 -18.58 -4.77 1.68
N CYS A 333 -19.80 -5.06 2.15
CA CYS A 333 -20.93 -4.13 2.01
C CYS A 333 -20.70 -2.90 2.89
N PHE A 334 -20.20 -3.10 4.12
CA PHE A 334 -19.82 -2.00 4.99
C PHE A 334 -18.79 -1.08 4.33
N TRP A 335 -17.72 -1.63 3.74
CA TRP A 335 -16.68 -0.81 3.11
C TRP A 335 -17.18 -0.05 1.88
N ARG A 336 -18.10 -0.63 1.10
CA ARG A 336 -18.72 0.08 -0.02
C ARG A 336 -19.56 1.27 0.45
N ASP A 337 -20.36 1.09 1.51
CA ASP A 337 -21.15 2.17 2.09
C ASP A 337 -20.26 3.21 2.76
N PHE A 338 -19.19 2.78 3.44
CA PHE A 338 -18.19 3.66 4.04
C PHE A 338 -17.50 4.52 2.99
N LYS A 339 -17.00 3.93 1.90
CA LYS A 339 -16.38 4.68 0.80
C LYS A 339 -17.34 5.74 0.25
N LYS A 340 -18.59 5.37 -0.04
CA LYS A 340 -19.59 6.32 -0.53
C LYS A 340 -19.80 7.49 0.44
N LYS A 341 -19.92 7.19 1.73
CA LYS A 341 -20.11 8.20 2.77
C LYS A 341 -18.91 9.14 2.87
N ILE A 342 -17.71 8.61 2.89
CA ILE A 342 -16.48 9.40 3.01
C ILE A 342 -16.23 10.25 1.76
N LYS A 343 -16.35 9.67 0.56
CA LYS A 343 -16.18 10.42 -0.70
C LYS A 343 -17.25 11.50 -0.91
N HIS A 344 -18.45 11.32 -0.34
CA HIS A 344 -19.46 12.37 -0.32
C HIS A 344 -19.04 13.55 0.60
N SER A 345 -18.40 13.27 1.73
CA SER A 345 -17.91 14.31 2.65
C SER A 345 -16.66 15.03 2.09
N LYS A 346 -15.72 14.27 1.50
CA LYS A 346 -14.48 14.80 0.91
C LYS A 346 -14.03 13.89 -0.22
N LYS A 347 -14.18 14.37 -1.45
CA LYS A 347 -13.97 13.58 -2.68
C LYS A 347 -12.56 12.97 -2.76
N ASP A 348 -11.55 13.71 -2.35
CA ASP A 348 -10.14 13.31 -2.39
C ASP A 348 -9.61 12.67 -1.10
N ALA A 349 -10.50 12.38 -0.13
CA ALA A 349 -10.12 11.59 1.05
C ALA A 349 -9.76 10.15 0.65
N ILE A 350 -8.76 9.55 1.34
CA ILE A 350 -8.28 8.20 1.05
C ILE A 350 -8.72 7.18 2.08
N LEU A 351 -8.89 5.94 1.64
CA LEU A 351 -9.18 4.77 2.46
C LEU A 351 -8.08 3.73 2.26
N ILE A 352 -7.30 3.49 3.30
CA ILE A 352 -6.15 2.60 3.28
C ILE A 352 -6.42 1.40 4.19
N GLY A 353 -6.52 0.21 3.62
CA GLY A 353 -6.75 -1.00 4.42
C GLY A 353 -5.47 -1.54 5.05
N GLU A 354 -5.58 -2.02 6.27
CA GLU A 354 -4.62 -2.95 6.79
C GLU A 354 -5.04 -4.37 6.43
N ILE A 355 -4.29 -4.99 5.52
CA ILE A 355 -4.48 -6.38 5.09
C ILE A 355 -3.10 -6.99 4.88
N MET A 356 -2.81 -8.08 5.56
CA MET A 356 -1.46 -8.67 5.54
C MET A 356 -1.23 -9.66 4.40
N HIS A 357 -2.24 -9.90 3.57
CA HIS A 357 -2.21 -10.87 2.47
C HIS A 357 -2.70 -10.28 1.15
N GLU A 358 -3.00 -11.10 0.15
CA GLU A 358 -3.57 -10.72 -1.14
C GLU A 358 -4.93 -10.02 -0.95
N SER A 359 -5.12 -8.87 -1.56
CA SER A 359 -6.22 -7.94 -1.24
C SER A 359 -7.03 -7.49 -2.45
N SER A 360 -6.95 -8.22 -3.58
CA SER A 360 -7.60 -7.80 -4.84
C SER A 360 -9.11 -7.62 -4.70
N SER A 361 -9.76 -8.39 -3.82
CA SER A 361 -11.20 -8.30 -3.57
C SER A 361 -11.64 -6.96 -2.97
N PHE A 362 -10.75 -6.25 -2.29
CA PHE A 362 -10.99 -4.94 -1.67
C PHE A 362 -10.58 -3.76 -2.57
N LEU A 363 -9.81 -4.02 -3.65
CA LEU A 363 -9.15 -3.00 -4.47
C LEU A 363 -9.71 -2.94 -5.90
N LYS A 364 -11.00 -3.27 -6.08
CA LYS A 364 -11.69 -3.19 -7.37
C LYS A 364 -12.24 -1.78 -7.70
N GLY A 365 -12.00 -0.79 -6.83
CA GLY A 365 -12.45 0.59 -7.04
C GLY A 365 -13.66 1.01 -6.22
N ASP A 366 -14.36 0.09 -5.61
CA ASP A 366 -15.62 0.32 -4.89
C ASP A 366 -15.49 0.33 -3.35
N GLN A 367 -14.32 -0.01 -2.79
CA GLN A 367 -14.09 -0.12 -1.35
C GLN A 367 -12.88 0.71 -0.89
N LEU A 368 -11.67 0.23 -1.13
CA LEU A 368 -10.44 0.89 -0.69
C LEU A 368 -9.76 1.62 -1.84
N ASP A 369 -8.94 2.61 -1.51
CA ASP A 369 -8.08 3.31 -2.46
C ASP A 369 -6.68 2.69 -2.48
N SER A 370 -6.25 2.08 -1.37
CA SER A 370 -4.94 1.42 -1.23
C SER A 370 -4.94 0.50 0.00
N ILE A 371 -3.82 -0.17 0.20
CA ILE A 371 -3.51 -0.97 1.40
C ILE A 371 -2.09 -0.70 1.89
N MET A 372 -1.83 -1.06 3.14
CA MET A 372 -0.48 -1.29 3.65
C MET A 372 0.06 -2.57 3.00
N ASN A 373 1.11 -2.43 2.16
CA ASN A 373 1.59 -3.52 1.30
C ASN A 373 2.50 -4.49 2.07
N TYR A 374 1.92 -5.31 2.94
CA TYR A 374 2.65 -6.32 3.71
C TYR A 374 3.33 -7.40 2.84
N PRO A 375 2.78 -7.84 1.69
CA PRO A 375 3.52 -8.72 0.78
C PRO A 375 4.83 -8.11 0.27
N PHE A 376 4.85 -6.79 0.00
CA PHE A 376 6.09 -6.07 -0.32
C PHE A 376 7.06 -6.08 0.87
N LYS A 377 6.56 -5.77 2.09
CA LYS A 377 7.38 -5.79 3.32
C LYS A 377 8.05 -7.16 3.52
N GLY A 378 7.30 -8.26 3.38
CA GLY A 378 7.85 -9.61 3.49
C GLY A 378 9.00 -9.84 2.52
N ALA A 379 8.82 -9.52 1.24
CA ALA A 379 9.86 -9.65 0.23
C ALA A 379 11.11 -8.79 0.56
N MET A 380 10.92 -7.56 1.07
CA MET A 380 12.01 -6.68 1.47
C MET A 380 12.82 -7.25 2.65
N ILE A 381 12.16 -7.81 3.65
CA ILE A 381 12.81 -8.48 4.79
C ILE A 381 13.58 -9.70 4.27
N ASP A 382 12.95 -10.53 3.45
CA ASP A 382 13.55 -11.78 2.97
C ASP A 382 14.77 -11.53 2.08
N PHE A 383 14.78 -10.46 1.28
CA PHE A 383 15.89 -10.18 0.37
C PHE A 383 16.98 -9.28 0.98
N PHE A 384 16.62 -8.17 1.63
CA PHE A 384 17.60 -7.21 2.17
C PHE A 384 17.89 -7.43 3.66
N GLY A 385 16.89 -7.83 4.44
CA GLY A 385 16.99 -8.07 5.88
C GLY A 385 17.74 -9.36 6.18
N ASN A 386 17.04 -10.46 6.28
CA ASN A 386 17.59 -11.76 6.65
C ASN A 386 18.31 -12.50 5.49
N ARG A 387 18.11 -12.07 4.23
CA ARG A 387 18.71 -12.62 3.01
C ARG A 387 18.38 -14.10 2.79
N SER A 388 17.17 -14.51 3.12
CA SER A 388 16.66 -15.87 2.99
C SER A 388 16.32 -16.27 1.56
N ILE A 389 16.08 -15.28 0.68
CA ILE A 389 15.80 -15.47 -0.75
C ILE A 389 16.84 -14.80 -1.63
N ASN A 390 16.98 -15.28 -2.86
CA ASN A 390 17.83 -14.68 -3.89
C ASN A 390 17.08 -13.59 -4.70
N ALA A 391 17.79 -12.92 -5.62
CA ALA A 391 17.22 -11.84 -6.40
C ALA A 391 16.11 -12.32 -7.34
N GLU A 392 16.22 -13.51 -7.93
CA GLU A 392 15.24 -14.10 -8.84
C GLU A 392 13.94 -14.42 -8.10
N GLU A 393 14.03 -14.91 -6.85
CA GLU A 393 12.86 -15.17 -6.00
C GLU A 393 12.20 -13.88 -5.54
N PHE A 394 13.01 -12.87 -5.20
CA PHE A 394 12.54 -11.53 -4.85
C PHE A 394 11.76 -10.88 -6.00
N ASP A 395 12.32 -10.89 -7.22
CA ASP A 395 11.66 -10.33 -8.39
C ASP A 395 10.36 -11.08 -8.74
N ASP A 396 10.36 -12.44 -8.60
CA ASP A 396 9.18 -13.28 -8.84
C ASP A 396 8.03 -12.95 -7.86
N ILE A 397 8.33 -12.75 -6.56
CA ILE A 397 7.34 -12.35 -5.56
C ILE A 397 6.75 -10.98 -5.92
N LEU A 398 7.59 -10.01 -6.26
CA LEU A 398 7.14 -8.67 -6.61
C LEU A 398 6.36 -8.64 -7.93
N ALA A 399 6.77 -9.44 -8.93
CA ALA A 399 6.04 -9.57 -10.18
C ALA A 399 4.64 -10.17 -9.96
N LYS A 400 4.52 -11.20 -9.12
CA LYS A 400 3.22 -11.75 -8.72
C LYS A 400 2.34 -10.68 -8.07
N ASN A 401 2.90 -9.88 -7.17
CA ASN A 401 2.15 -8.81 -6.50
C ASN A 401 1.69 -7.73 -7.50
N ARG A 402 2.50 -7.36 -8.50
CA ARG A 402 2.12 -6.35 -9.49
C ARG A 402 0.97 -6.77 -10.38
N VAL A 403 0.88 -8.05 -10.75
CA VAL A 403 -0.12 -8.53 -11.71
C VAL A 403 -1.50 -8.85 -11.10
N ILE A 404 -1.63 -8.84 -9.79
CA ILE A 404 -2.92 -9.08 -9.09
C ILE A 404 -3.73 -7.79 -8.87
N TYR A 405 -3.13 -6.63 -9.10
CA TYR A 405 -3.80 -5.33 -8.95
C TYR A 405 -3.82 -4.55 -10.26
N MET A 406 -4.78 -3.63 -10.39
CA MET A 406 -4.78 -2.63 -11.46
C MET A 406 -3.55 -1.72 -11.33
N ASP A 407 -3.08 -1.15 -12.46
CA ASP A 407 -1.88 -0.31 -12.46
C ASP A 407 -1.97 0.89 -11.50
N ASP A 408 -3.11 1.58 -11.50
CA ASP A 408 -3.29 2.76 -10.63
C ASP A 408 -3.31 2.36 -9.14
N ILE A 409 -3.78 1.16 -8.81
CA ILE A 409 -3.69 0.60 -7.46
C ILE A 409 -2.22 0.34 -7.10
N ASN A 410 -1.48 -0.35 -7.97
CA ASN A 410 -0.05 -0.62 -7.74
C ASN A 410 0.75 0.66 -7.44
N ARG A 411 0.39 1.79 -8.09
CA ARG A 411 1.05 3.09 -7.85
C ARG A 411 0.65 3.75 -6.53
N GLN A 412 -0.39 3.28 -5.86
CA GLN A 412 -0.91 3.83 -4.61
C GLN A 412 -0.67 2.95 -3.38
N LEU A 413 -0.19 1.71 -3.54
CA LEU A 413 0.11 0.81 -2.42
C LEU A 413 1.16 1.43 -1.48
N TRP A 414 0.90 1.40 -0.18
CA TRP A 414 1.86 1.86 0.82
C TRP A 414 2.95 0.81 1.04
N ASN A 415 4.09 1.03 0.46
CA ASN A 415 5.23 0.13 0.52
C ASN A 415 6.02 0.32 1.81
N LEU A 416 5.55 -0.31 2.88
CA LEU A 416 6.24 -0.29 4.17
C LEU A 416 7.38 -1.32 4.20
N ILE A 417 8.39 -1.06 5.05
CA ILE A 417 9.43 -2.02 5.42
C ILE A 417 9.37 -2.35 6.92
N GLY A 418 8.70 -1.52 7.72
CA GLY A 418 8.42 -1.70 9.13
C GLY A 418 7.14 -1.00 9.54
N SER A 419 6.56 -1.37 10.69
CA SER A 419 5.41 -0.73 11.31
C SER A 419 5.43 -0.93 12.82
N HIS A 420 4.44 -0.37 13.52
CA HIS A 420 4.29 -0.54 14.96
C HIS A 420 3.93 -1.98 15.40
N ASP A 421 3.54 -2.85 14.46
CA ASP A 421 3.16 -4.26 14.72
C ASP A 421 4.26 -5.26 14.39
N THR A 422 5.42 -4.78 13.95
CA THR A 422 6.49 -5.66 13.47
C THR A 422 7.84 -5.17 13.95
N SER A 423 8.84 -6.07 13.97
CA SER A 423 10.23 -5.68 14.21
C SER A 423 10.65 -4.52 13.29
N ARG A 424 11.51 -3.64 13.78
CA ARG A 424 12.08 -2.57 12.97
C ARG A 424 13.02 -3.12 11.91
N PHE A 425 12.99 -2.53 10.73
CA PHE A 425 13.72 -3.05 9.59
C PHE A 425 15.25 -3.10 9.79
N LEU A 426 15.81 -2.15 10.53
CA LEU A 426 17.23 -2.19 10.87
C LEU A 426 17.59 -3.42 11.71
N THR A 427 16.72 -3.84 12.61
CA THR A 427 16.90 -5.09 13.39
C THR A 427 16.86 -6.31 12.47
N GLU A 428 15.95 -6.36 11.51
CA GLU A 428 15.92 -7.41 10.47
C GLU A 428 17.19 -7.42 9.61
N CYS A 429 17.86 -6.28 9.47
CA CYS A 429 19.15 -6.14 8.80
C CYS A 429 20.35 -6.51 9.70
N GLU A 430 20.16 -7.07 10.90
CA GLU A 430 21.21 -7.30 11.88
C GLU A 430 21.98 -6.00 12.22
N GLU A 431 21.28 -4.88 12.28
CA GLU A 431 21.80 -3.52 12.50
C GLU A 431 22.85 -3.05 11.46
N LYS A 432 22.89 -3.69 10.29
CA LYS A 432 23.79 -3.33 9.19
C LYS A 432 23.18 -2.22 8.33
N ILE A 433 23.66 -1.00 8.54
CA ILE A 433 23.17 0.22 7.84
C ILE A 433 23.29 0.10 6.31
N GLU A 434 24.30 -0.59 5.79
CA GLU A 434 24.44 -0.81 4.35
C GLU A 434 23.28 -1.60 3.76
N ARG A 435 22.76 -2.63 4.45
CA ARG A 435 21.57 -3.38 3.99
C ARG A 435 20.31 -2.50 4.01
N MET A 436 20.15 -1.73 5.08
CA MET A 436 19.04 -0.79 5.18
C MET A 436 19.08 0.25 4.05
N LYS A 437 20.25 0.79 3.71
CA LYS A 437 20.40 1.72 2.57
C LYS A 437 20.02 1.08 1.24
N LEU A 438 20.35 -0.19 0.98
CA LEU A 438 19.92 -0.90 -0.22
C LEU A 438 18.39 -1.00 -0.30
N ALA A 439 17.75 -1.34 0.81
CA ALA A 439 16.30 -1.44 0.91
C ALA A 439 15.62 -0.07 0.70
N ILE A 440 16.14 0.99 1.29
CA ILE A 440 15.65 2.36 1.08
C ILE A 440 15.73 2.75 -0.40
N VAL A 441 16.86 2.48 -1.08
CA VAL A 441 16.99 2.74 -2.51
C VAL A 441 15.91 2.02 -3.29
N PHE A 442 15.68 0.72 -3.00
CA PHE A 442 14.63 -0.03 -3.67
C PHE A 442 13.26 0.56 -3.38
N GLN A 443 12.88 0.79 -2.13
CA GLN A 443 11.59 1.32 -1.70
C GLN A 443 11.26 2.66 -2.38
N PHE A 444 12.21 3.59 -2.44
CA PHE A 444 11.99 4.92 -3.02
C PHE A 444 12.03 4.98 -4.54
N THR A 445 12.57 3.96 -5.19
CA THR A 445 12.65 3.89 -6.67
C THR A 445 11.67 2.89 -7.29
N TYR A 446 11.06 2.01 -6.48
CA TYR A 446 10.02 1.07 -6.90
C TYR A 446 8.67 1.73 -7.15
N ILE A 447 7.70 1.01 -7.75
CA ILE A 447 6.30 1.43 -7.92
C ILE A 447 5.61 1.44 -6.54
N GLY A 448 4.74 2.40 -6.30
CA GLY A 448 3.98 2.55 -5.07
C GLY A 448 4.47 3.71 -4.23
N VAL A 449 3.92 3.86 -3.04
CA VAL A 449 4.12 4.98 -2.12
C VAL A 449 5.09 4.57 -1.02
N PRO A 450 6.26 5.20 -0.89
CA PRO A 450 7.19 4.86 0.18
C PRO A 450 6.60 5.24 1.54
N TYR A 451 6.85 4.38 2.51
CA TYR A 451 6.32 4.49 3.85
C TYR A 451 7.45 4.36 4.88
N ILE A 452 7.55 5.31 5.79
CA ILE A 452 8.55 5.38 6.85
C ILE A 452 7.84 5.20 8.20
N TYR A 453 8.28 4.27 9.00
CA TYR A 453 7.88 4.16 10.39
C TYR A 453 8.77 5.07 11.25
N TYR A 454 8.18 5.90 12.15
CA TYR A 454 8.95 6.88 12.92
C TYR A 454 10.21 6.26 13.55
N GLY A 455 11.32 6.97 13.47
CA GLY A 455 12.60 6.55 14.00
C GLY A 455 13.43 5.66 13.08
N ASP A 456 12.86 5.07 12.01
CA ASP A 456 13.64 4.29 11.05
C ASP A 456 14.66 5.18 10.33
N GLU A 457 14.32 6.45 10.09
CA GLU A 457 15.17 7.42 9.41
C GLU A 457 16.39 7.84 10.24
N ILE A 458 16.35 7.64 11.55
CA ILE A 458 17.46 7.92 12.47
C ILE A 458 18.18 6.65 12.94
N GLY A 459 17.80 5.48 12.38
CA GLY A 459 18.42 4.20 12.71
C GLY A 459 17.95 3.58 14.03
N LEU A 460 16.71 3.85 14.47
CA LEU A 460 16.14 3.21 15.63
C LEU A 460 15.96 1.72 15.40
N ALA A 461 16.48 0.89 16.29
CA ALA A 461 16.37 -0.57 16.27
C ALA A 461 15.43 -1.07 17.36
N GLY A 462 14.76 -2.20 17.11
CA GLY A 462 13.89 -2.87 18.07
C GLY A 462 13.29 -4.14 17.46
N GLY A 463 13.22 -5.22 18.22
CA GLY A 463 12.56 -6.47 17.85
C GLY A 463 11.05 -6.33 17.81
N GLU A 464 10.35 -7.44 18.03
CA GLU A 464 8.88 -7.47 18.12
C GLU A 464 8.34 -6.56 19.25
N GLU A 465 7.04 -6.36 19.29
CA GLU A 465 6.37 -5.62 20.36
C GLU A 465 6.77 -6.18 21.74
N PRO A 466 7.09 -5.35 22.73
CA PRO A 466 7.02 -3.88 22.72
C PRO A 466 8.26 -3.15 22.16
N GLN A 467 9.33 -3.86 21.82
CA GLN A 467 10.61 -3.26 21.43
C GLN A 467 10.55 -2.45 20.13
N SER A 468 9.65 -2.78 19.20
CA SER A 468 9.38 -2.00 17.99
C SER A 468 8.85 -0.59 18.29
N ARG A 469 8.25 -0.39 19.48
CA ARG A 469 7.56 0.84 19.93
C ARG A 469 8.37 1.66 20.93
N LYS A 470 9.70 1.70 20.80
CA LYS A 470 10.57 2.59 21.59
C LYS A 470 10.25 4.06 21.31
N CYS A 471 10.52 4.93 22.30
CA CYS A 471 10.39 6.37 22.11
C CYS A 471 11.31 6.88 21.00
N MET A 472 10.84 7.90 20.28
CA MET A 472 11.65 8.63 19.31
C MET A 472 12.84 9.29 20.02
N ILE A 473 14.01 9.25 19.42
CA ILE A 473 15.22 9.87 19.93
C ILE A 473 15.33 11.26 19.30
N TRP A 474 15.27 12.32 20.13
CA TRP A 474 15.32 13.69 19.65
C TRP A 474 16.70 14.36 19.82
N ASP A 475 17.59 13.78 20.63
CA ASP A 475 18.99 14.26 20.70
C ASP A 475 19.74 13.82 19.44
N SER A 476 20.13 14.79 18.63
CA SER A 476 20.87 14.57 17.37
C SER A 476 22.20 13.85 17.56
N LYS A 477 22.76 13.86 18.78
CA LYS A 477 24.01 13.13 19.08
C LYS A 477 23.80 11.60 19.16
N GLU A 478 22.58 11.18 19.43
CA GLU A 478 22.20 9.77 19.52
C GLU A 478 21.57 9.25 18.20
N GLN A 479 21.29 10.15 17.26
CA GLN A 479 20.73 9.81 15.95
C GLN A 479 21.80 9.39 14.96
N ASN A 480 21.46 8.48 14.06
CA ASN A 480 22.26 8.23 12.87
C ASN A 480 22.01 9.34 11.82
N CYS A 481 22.74 10.45 11.97
CA CYS A 481 22.58 11.60 11.07
C CYS A 481 22.89 11.27 9.60
N GLU A 482 23.81 10.31 9.32
CA GLU A 482 24.12 9.88 7.96
C GLU A 482 22.93 9.18 7.30
N LEU A 483 22.22 8.36 8.05
CA LEU A 483 21.01 7.68 7.57
C LEU A 483 19.86 8.68 7.36
N LEU A 484 19.68 9.63 8.28
CA LEU A 484 18.70 10.72 8.15
C LEU A 484 18.90 11.52 6.87
N GLU A 485 20.14 11.97 6.61
CA GLU A 485 20.46 12.70 5.39
C GLU A 485 20.28 11.83 4.13
N PHE A 486 20.50 10.53 4.26
CA PHE A 486 20.24 9.60 3.17
C PHE A 486 18.75 9.47 2.84
N TYR A 487 17.85 9.38 3.85
CA TYR A 487 16.41 9.40 3.64
C TYR A 487 15.96 10.71 2.98
N LYS A 488 16.39 11.87 3.47
CA LYS A 488 16.10 13.19 2.86
C LYS A 488 16.49 13.21 1.38
N LYS A 489 17.67 12.69 1.08
CA LYS A 489 18.17 12.62 -0.30
C LYS A 489 17.32 11.71 -1.19
N MET A 490 16.92 10.53 -0.71
CA MET A 490 16.08 9.61 -1.48
C MET A 490 14.68 10.17 -1.70
N ILE A 491 14.10 10.82 -0.70
CA ILE A 491 12.83 11.53 -0.82
C ILE A 491 12.93 12.63 -1.89
N LYS A 492 13.97 13.44 -1.84
CA LYS A 492 14.22 14.51 -2.83
C LYS A 492 14.37 13.95 -4.24
N ILE A 493 15.19 12.90 -4.44
CA ILE A 493 15.38 12.24 -5.73
C ILE A 493 14.03 11.79 -6.29
N ARG A 494 13.17 11.14 -5.49
CA ARG A 494 11.85 10.68 -5.93
C ARG A 494 10.94 11.86 -6.30
N LYS A 495 10.85 12.89 -5.47
CA LYS A 495 9.96 14.04 -5.70
C LYS A 495 10.32 14.83 -6.95
N GLU A 496 11.62 15.04 -7.19
CA GLU A 496 12.15 15.78 -8.34
C GLU A 496 12.09 14.98 -9.66
N ASN A 497 11.92 13.65 -9.59
CA ASN A 497 11.91 12.78 -10.77
C ASN A 497 10.61 12.01 -10.89
N LYS A 498 9.62 12.64 -11.53
CA LYS A 498 8.27 12.09 -11.68
C LYS A 498 8.21 10.71 -12.34
N VAL A 499 9.23 10.32 -13.12
CA VAL A 499 9.36 8.97 -13.66
C VAL A 499 9.46 7.89 -12.57
N LEU A 500 9.99 8.21 -11.37
CA LEU A 500 10.02 7.30 -10.22
C LEU A 500 8.64 7.15 -9.56
N ILE A 501 7.72 8.07 -9.83
CA ILE A 501 6.33 8.05 -9.34
C ILE A 501 5.42 7.39 -10.37
N TYR A 502 5.41 7.89 -11.61
CA TYR A 502 4.43 7.54 -12.65
C TYR A 502 4.96 6.59 -13.73
N GLY A 503 6.29 6.45 -13.87
CA GLY A 503 6.90 5.63 -14.89
C GLY A 503 6.60 4.14 -14.73
N ASP A 504 6.64 3.41 -15.82
CA ASP A 504 6.54 1.97 -15.82
C ASP A 504 7.79 1.32 -15.20
N TYR A 505 7.66 0.08 -14.77
CA TYR A 505 8.72 -0.70 -14.16
C TYR A 505 9.10 -1.88 -15.05
N LYS A 506 10.40 -2.12 -15.20
CA LYS A 506 10.90 -3.28 -15.92
C LYS A 506 12.20 -3.78 -15.31
N THR A 507 12.23 -5.03 -14.85
CA THR A 507 13.46 -5.72 -14.48
C THR A 507 14.31 -5.97 -15.72
N VAL A 508 15.59 -5.60 -15.68
CA VAL A 508 16.54 -5.76 -16.79
C VAL A 508 17.70 -6.69 -16.45
N TYR A 509 17.97 -6.88 -15.18
CA TYR A 509 18.93 -7.86 -14.69
C TYR A 509 18.49 -8.35 -13.31
N CYS A 510 18.52 -9.66 -13.09
CA CYS A 510 18.13 -10.27 -11.83
C CYS A 510 18.86 -11.59 -11.70
N LYS A 511 19.98 -11.60 -10.98
CA LYS A 511 20.81 -12.79 -10.79
C LYS A 511 21.86 -12.56 -9.69
N ASP A 512 22.26 -13.63 -9.00
CA ASP A 512 23.36 -13.64 -8.03
C ASP A 512 23.21 -12.54 -6.94
N ASN A 513 22.00 -12.33 -6.43
CA ASN A 513 21.63 -11.27 -5.46
C ASN A 513 21.89 -9.83 -5.96
N ILE A 514 21.86 -9.63 -7.27
CA ILE A 514 21.91 -8.34 -7.93
C ILE A 514 20.60 -8.14 -8.65
N ILE A 515 19.99 -6.99 -8.44
CA ILE A 515 18.80 -6.59 -9.19
C ILE A 515 19.06 -5.27 -9.90
N ALA A 516 18.71 -5.19 -11.18
CA ALA A 516 18.66 -3.94 -11.91
C ALA A 516 17.32 -3.81 -12.62
N PHE A 517 16.73 -2.65 -12.56
CA PHE A 517 15.45 -2.33 -13.18
C PHE A 517 15.43 -0.92 -13.76
N ILE A 518 14.50 -0.71 -14.66
CA ILE A 518 14.27 0.58 -15.30
C ILE A 518 12.92 1.11 -14.83
N ARG A 519 12.90 2.40 -14.53
CA ARG A 519 11.68 3.22 -14.46
C ARG A 519 11.66 4.10 -15.69
N GLU A 520 10.61 4.01 -16.49
CA GLU A 520 10.52 4.79 -17.73
C GLU A 520 9.10 5.34 -17.97
N ASP A 521 9.06 6.56 -18.47
CA ASP A 521 7.88 7.17 -19.06
C ASP A 521 8.18 7.58 -20.52
N LYS A 522 7.36 8.41 -21.10
CA LYS A 522 7.52 8.84 -22.50
C LYS A 522 8.84 9.58 -22.75
N ASP A 523 9.29 10.36 -21.77
CA ASP A 523 10.36 11.36 -21.92
C ASP A 523 11.59 11.07 -21.04
N ASN A 524 11.45 10.25 -20.01
CA ASN A 524 12.48 10.02 -19.01
C ASN A 524 12.72 8.54 -18.74
N LYS A 525 13.98 8.22 -18.43
CA LYS A 525 14.40 6.86 -18.11
C LYS A 525 15.41 6.88 -16.98
N VAL A 526 15.19 6.06 -15.96
CA VAL A 526 16.07 5.87 -14.81
C VAL A 526 16.40 4.40 -14.69
N LEU A 527 17.69 4.08 -14.68
CA LEU A 527 18.22 2.74 -14.39
C LEU A 527 18.67 2.71 -12.92
N VAL A 528 18.11 1.76 -12.17
CA VAL A 528 18.51 1.48 -10.78
C VAL A 528 19.21 0.14 -10.74
N ILE A 529 20.36 0.07 -10.08
CA ILE A 529 21.15 -1.16 -9.90
C ILE A 529 21.46 -1.30 -8.43
N ILE A 530 21.19 -2.47 -7.85
CA ILE A 530 21.46 -2.79 -6.45
C ILE A 530 22.24 -4.08 -6.38
N ASN A 531 23.39 -4.03 -5.74
CA ASN A 531 24.24 -5.17 -5.45
C ASN A 531 24.13 -5.55 -3.96
N ASN A 532 23.32 -6.56 -3.67
CA ASN A 532 23.14 -7.11 -2.32
C ASN A 532 24.15 -8.25 -2.05
N THR A 533 25.39 -8.13 -2.54
CA THR A 533 26.47 -9.07 -2.27
C THR A 533 27.68 -8.38 -1.65
N TYR A 534 28.49 -9.15 -0.94
CA TYR A 534 29.75 -8.65 -0.37
C TYR A 534 30.92 -8.66 -1.39
N LYS A 535 30.63 -8.73 -2.69
CA LYS A 535 31.63 -8.74 -3.78
C LYS A 535 31.38 -7.60 -4.74
N LYS A 536 32.43 -7.02 -5.26
CA LYS A 536 32.35 -6.12 -6.41
C LYS A 536 31.96 -6.93 -7.65
N VAL A 537 31.01 -6.45 -8.42
CA VAL A 537 30.46 -7.13 -9.59
C VAL A 537 30.50 -6.24 -10.81
N LYS A 538 30.44 -6.86 -12.00
CA LYS A 538 30.21 -6.16 -13.26
C LYS A 538 28.99 -6.77 -13.92
N ILE A 539 28.07 -5.94 -14.35
CA ILE A 539 26.89 -6.34 -15.12
C ILE A 539 26.99 -5.77 -16.54
N ASN A 540 26.49 -6.53 -17.52
CA ASN A 540 26.44 -6.09 -18.90
C ASN A 540 25.14 -5.34 -19.15
N ILE A 541 25.21 -4.14 -19.70
CA ILE A 541 24.05 -3.29 -20.04
C ILE A 541 23.84 -3.11 -21.55
N ASN A 542 24.74 -3.70 -22.39
CA ASN A 542 24.69 -3.76 -23.86
C ASN A 542 24.50 -2.41 -24.57
N LYS A 543 24.85 -1.29 -23.96
CA LYS A 543 24.75 0.04 -24.58
C LYS A 543 25.74 1.02 -24.00
N ASP A 544 26.44 1.73 -24.88
CA ASP A 544 27.27 2.88 -24.50
C ASP A 544 26.36 4.10 -24.32
N HIS A 545 26.28 4.61 -23.09
CA HIS A 545 25.54 5.85 -22.81
C HIS A 545 26.24 6.66 -21.72
N GLU A 546 26.06 7.96 -21.81
CA GLU A 546 26.37 8.88 -20.72
C GLU A 546 25.15 8.98 -19.79
N TYR A 547 25.35 8.65 -18.53
CA TYR A 547 24.30 8.66 -17.50
C TYR A 547 24.61 9.72 -16.45
N MET A 548 23.61 10.44 -15.99
CA MET A 548 23.73 11.27 -14.81
C MET A 548 23.49 10.40 -13.56
N ASN A 549 24.49 10.29 -12.71
CA ASN A 549 24.34 9.65 -11.39
C ASN A 549 23.54 10.58 -10.47
N MET A 550 22.33 10.20 -10.13
CA MET A 550 21.38 11.05 -9.39
C MET A 550 21.80 11.29 -7.93
N LEU A 551 22.72 10.46 -7.41
CA LEU A 551 23.25 10.65 -6.05
C LEU A 551 24.37 11.68 -6.00
N THR A 552 25.14 11.82 -7.05
CA THR A 552 26.32 12.71 -7.09
C THR A 552 26.14 13.90 -8.00
N GLY A 553 25.14 13.86 -8.89
CA GLY A 553 24.94 14.86 -9.95
C GLY A 553 26.00 14.81 -11.07
N LYS A 554 26.92 13.84 -11.04
CA LYS A 554 27.98 13.71 -12.03
C LYS A 554 27.57 12.81 -13.19
N PHE A 555 28.06 13.15 -14.39
CA PHE A 555 27.92 12.27 -15.56
C PHE A 555 28.95 11.16 -15.55
N GLU A 556 28.53 9.96 -15.88
CA GLU A 556 29.34 8.75 -15.99
C GLU A 556 29.15 8.14 -17.39
N LEU A 557 30.23 8.07 -18.17
CA LEU A 557 30.19 7.33 -19.42
C LEU A 557 30.33 5.84 -19.11
N ILE A 558 29.30 5.09 -19.41
CA ILE A 558 29.26 3.65 -19.17
C ILE A 558 29.32 2.96 -20.52
N LYS A 559 30.35 2.13 -20.70
CA LYS A 559 30.58 1.30 -21.89
C LYS A 559 30.22 -0.14 -21.55
N ASP A 560 29.40 -0.79 -22.39
CA ASP A 560 28.97 -2.20 -22.31
C ASP A 560 28.75 -2.78 -20.92
N THR A 561 29.61 -2.48 -19.96
CA THR A 561 29.56 -3.01 -18.59
C THR A 561 29.62 -1.92 -17.54
N ILE A 562 28.89 -2.13 -16.44
CA ILE A 562 28.90 -1.26 -15.26
C ILE A 562 29.41 -2.02 -14.04
N GLY A 563 30.43 -1.44 -13.37
CA GLY A 563 30.93 -1.95 -12.09
C GLY A 563 30.11 -1.43 -10.93
N ILE A 564 29.73 -2.31 -10.02
CA ILE A 564 29.02 -1.99 -8.78
C ILE A 564 29.83 -2.58 -7.62
N ASP A 565 30.14 -1.75 -6.65
CA ASP A 565 30.88 -2.20 -5.45
C ASP A 565 30.01 -3.11 -4.58
N SER A 566 30.61 -3.79 -3.61
CA SER A 566 29.91 -4.63 -2.65
C SER A 566 28.91 -3.81 -1.84
N MET A 567 27.75 -4.37 -1.52
CA MET A 567 26.69 -3.73 -0.72
C MET A 567 26.43 -2.29 -1.18
N SER A 568 26.24 -2.11 -2.49
CA SER A 568 26.19 -0.78 -3.11
C SER A 568 25.11 -0.71 -4.20
N TYR A 569 24.85 0.50 -4.67
CA TYR A 569 23.78 0.79 -5.63
C TYR A 569 24.18 1.94 -6.57
N LYS A 570 23.48 2.04 -7.69
CA LYS A 570 23.51 3.19 -8.60
C LYS A 570 22.10 3.57 -9.02
N ILE A 571 21.85 4.87 -9.11
CA ILE A 571 20.61 5.44 -9.66
C ILE A 571 21.05 6.37 -10.78
N LEU A 572 20.75 5.97 -12.01
CA LEU A 572 21.31 6.57 -13.22
C LEU A 572 20.16 7.07 -14.12
N LYS A 573 20.15 8.36 -14.41
CA LYS A 573 19.19 8.99 -15.33
C LYS A 573 19.83 9.10 -16.72
N LEU A 574 19.08 8.67 -17.75
CA LEU A 574 19.39 8.85 -19.18
C LEU A 574 18.95 10.21 -19.66
#